data_760cc192396263ee4e35ec27aae5701f
#
_entry.id   760cc192396263ee4e35ec27aae5701f
#
_cell.length_a   1.000
_cell.length_b   1.000
_cell.length_c   1.000
_cell.angle_alpha   90.00
_cell.angle_beta   90.00
_cell.angle_gamma   90.00
#
_symmetry.space_group_name_H-M   'P 1'
#
loop_
_entity.id
_entity.type
_entity.pdbx_description
1 polymer ?
#
loop_
_entity_poly.entity_id
_entity_poly.type
_entity_poly.pdbx_seq_one_letter_code
_entity_poly.pdbx_strand_id
1 'polypeptide(L)'
;MRIFRRKPQVVPNQPGALGELDLYLIAEGRHEELWKVLGSHVQRDAEGNLLGTSFALWAPNARDVSLISDLNYWDRNTHRMWHIENTGIWQIFIADLAPGTKYKFAVHTNDGRWVDHADPLARATEIPPLTASVVEESNYQWSDENWISERSKFESWRSAVSVYEVHLGSWRLGLSYRDLATELVAYLKETGFTHVEFLPVMEHPYGPSWGYQVTSFFAPSSRFGSPDEFKFLVNALHDAGIGVILDWVPAHFPKDEWALAKFDGTALYEHADPRLGEHPDWGTLIFNFGRNEVRNFIVASALYWLTEFHIDGLRVDAVASMLYLDYSRKDGEWLPNKFGGREN
;
A
#
# COMPACT_ATOMS: atom_id res chain seq x y z
N MET A 1 -17.14 42.05 3.07
CA MET A 1 -16.68 40.72 2.57
C MET A 1 -17.33 39.65 3.44
N ARG A 2 -18.46 39.05 3.00
CA ARG A 2 -19.16 38.02 3.78
C ARG A 2 -18.41 36.71 3.63
N ILE A 3 -17.74 36.26 4.69
CA ILE A 3 -17.19 34.90 4.79
C ILE A 3 -18.38 33.97 4.91
N PHE A 4 -18.70 33.26 3.84
CA PHE A 4 -19.65 32.16 3.89
C PHE A 4 -19.00 31.04 4.73
N ARG A 5 -19.28 31.01 6.04
CA ARG A 5 -19.10 29.79 6.84
C ARG A 5 -20.04 28.74 6.28
N ARG A 6 -19.51 27.72 5.60
CA ARG A 6 -20.29 26.51 5.29
C ARG A 6 -20.80 25.98 6.62
N LYS A 7 -22.10 25.68 6.71
CA LYS A 7 -22.66 24.94 7.85
C LYS A 7 -21.95 23.61 7.98
N PRO A 8 -21.68 23.10 9.19
CA PRO A 8 -21.17 21.75 9.36
C PRO A 8 -22.09 20.78 8.63
N GLN A 9 -21.55 20.08 7.65
CA GLN A 9 -22.28 19.02 6.96
C GLN A 9 -22.19 17.80 7.86
N VAL A 10 -23.32 17.38 8.42
CA VAL A 10 -23.45 16.11 9.10
C VAL A 10 -23.11 15.02 8.08
N VAL A 11 -22.09 14.21 8.37
CA VAL A 11 -21.75 13.04 7.53
C VAL A 11 -23.01 12.17 7.47
N PRO A 12 -23.57 11.91 6.30
CA PRO A 12 -24.71 11.02 6.18
C PRO A 12 -24.35 9.66 6.80
N ASN A 13 -25.29 9.01 7.44
CA ASN A 13 -25.17 7.61 7.89
C ASN A 13 -25.14 6.72 6.64
N GLN A 14 -23.95 6.58 6.04
CA GLN A 14 -23.74 5.86 4.78
C GLN A 14 -23.08 4.50 5.07
N PRO A 15 -23.35 3.47 4.26
CA PRO A 15 -22.60 2.23 4.34
C PRO A 15 -21.07 2.48 4.30
N GLY A 16 -20.32 1.84 5.20
CA GLY A 16 -18.88 1.98 5.27
C GLY A 16 -18.34 3.32 5.79
N ALA A 17 -19.19 4.14 6.46
CA ALA A 17 -18.71 5.34 7.13
C ALA A 17 -17.76 4.98 8.28
N LEU A 18 -16.63 5.74 8.41
CA LEU A 18 -15.67 5.53 9.50
C LEU A 18 -16.31 5.83 10.85
N GLY A 19 -16.04 4.94 11.83
CA GLY A 19 -16.46 5.09 13.21
C GLY A 19 -15.55 6.05 14.00
N GLU A 20 -16.03 6.51 15.16
CA GLU A 20 -15.27 7.40 16.04
C GLU A 20 -13.94 6.77 16.50
N LEU A 21 -13.93 5.46 16.75
CA LEU A 21 -12.73 4.72 17.14
C LEU A 21 -11.69 4.73 16.02
N ASP A 22 -12.10 4.48 14.77
CA ASP A 22 -11.19 4.49 13.62
C ASP A 22 -10.57 5.88 13.44
N LEU A 23 -11.39 6.93 13.48
CA LEU A 23 -10.93 8.31 13.39
C LEU A 23 -9.94 8.66 14.50
N TYR A 24 -10.20 8.23 15.72
CA TYR A 24 -9.30 8.41 16.86
C TYR A 24 -7.96 7.68 16.64
N LEU A 25 -8.00 6.41 16.26
CA LEU A 25 -6.78 5.60 16.04
C LEU A 25 -5.94 6.13 14.87
N ILE A 26 -6.59 6.62 13.80
CA ILE A 26 -5.90 7.24 12.66
C ILE A 26 -5.20 8.53 13.12
N ALA A 27 -5.88 9.39 13.86
CA ALA A 27 -5.31 10.65 14.38
C ALA A 27 -4.11 10.41 15.32
N GLU A 28 -4.13 9.33 16.09
CA GLU A 28 -3.00 8.90 16.95
C GLU A 28 -1.89 8.20 16.15
N GLY A 29 -2.10 7.87 14.88
CA GLY A 29 -1.17 7.07 14.07
C GLY A 29 -0.97 5.64 14.59
N ARG A 30 -2.04 5.01 15.03
CA ARG A 30 -2.07 3.71 15.70
C ARG A 30 -3.10 2.73 15.14
N HIS A 31 -3.69 3.01 13.99
CA HIS A 31 -4.64 2.13 13.35
C HIS A 31 -3.91 1.00 12.62
N GLU A 32 -3.62 -0.11 13.31
CA GLU A 32 -2.81 -1.21 12.76
C GLU A 32 -3.43 -1.85 11.51
N GLU A 33 -4.76 -1.88 11.41
CA GLU A 33 -5.50 -2.42 10.25
C GLU A 33 -6.03 -1.29 9.34
N LEU A 34 -5.20 -0.31 9.03
CA LEU A 34 -5.56 0.89 8.27
C LEU A 34 -6.23 0.57 6.92
N TRP A 35 -5.84 -0.54 6.28
CA TRP A 35 -6.40 -1.02 5.02
C TRP A 35 -7.86 -1.49 5.11
N LYS A 36 -8.40 -1.69 6.31
CA LYS A 36 -9.81 -2.06 6.51
C LYS A 36 -10.73 -0.84 6.57
N VAL A 37 -10.18 0.36 6.68
CA VAL A 37 -10.96 1.59 6.89
C VAL A 37 -10.67 2.68 5.87
N LEU A 38 -9.44 2.80 5.37
CA LEU A 38 -9.09 3.68 4.26
C LEU A 38 -8.99 2.89 2.95
N GLY A 39 -9.07 3.59 1.82
CA GLY A 39 -9.13 2.98 0.49
C GLY A 39 -10.56 2.68 0.06
N SER A 40 -10.76 1.63 -0.74
CA SER A 40 -12.05 1.21 -1.29
C SER A 40 -12.60 -0.03 -0.57
N HIS A 41 -13.89 -0.05 -0.20
CA HIS A 41 -14.52 -1.16 0.49
C HIS A 41 -15.91 -1.45 -0.08
N VAL A 42 -16.07 -2.65 -0.65
CA VAL A 42 -17.35 -3.13 -1.17
C VAL A 42 -18.32 -3.31 0.00
N GLN A 43 -19.52 -2.78 -0.15
CA GLN A 43 -20.57 -2.84 0.84
C GLN A 43 -21.70 -3.76 0.33
N ARG A 44 -22.14 -4.68 1.18
CA ARG A 44 -23.23 -5.62 0.89
C ARG A 44 -24.31 -5.55 1.98
N ASP A 45 -25.54 -5.90 1.61
CA ASP A 45 -26.62 -6.07 2.59
C ASP A 45 -26.50 -7.42 3.34
N ALA A 46 -27.42 -7.66 4.25
CA ALA A 46 -27.46 -8.90 5.05
C ALA A 46 -27.69 -10.17 4.20
N GLU A 47 -28.26 -10.02 3.03
CA GLU A 47 -28.52 -11.08 2.04
C GLU A 47 -27.34 -11.27 1.08
N GLY A 48 -26.27 -10.45 1.18
CA GLY A 48 -25.08 -10.50 0.34
C GLY A 48 -25.20 -9.74 -0.99
N ASN A 49 -26.31 -9.01 -1.22
CA ASN A 49 -26.45 -8.21 -2.43
C ASN A 49 -25.54 -6.97 -2.39
N LEU A 50 -25.00 -6.59 -3.54
CA LEU A 50 -24.17 -5.40 -3.66
C LEU A 50 -24.99 -4.14 -3.34
N LEU A 51 -24.52 -3.34 -2.39
CA LEU A 51 -25.02 -1.99 -2.15
C LEU A 51 -24.22 -0.95 -2.92
N GLY A 52 -22.92 -1.18 -3.09
CA GLY A 52 -21.97 -0.28 -3.72
C GLY A 52 -20.59 -0.33 -3.05
N THR A 53 -19.80 0.72 -3.21
CA THR A 53 -18.45 0.80 -2.64
C THR A 53 -18.27 2.11 -1.86
N SER A 54 -17.74 2.01 -0.64
CA SER A 54 -17.28 3.16 0.15
C SER A 54 -15.81 3.43 -0.11
N PHE A 55 -15.42 4.71 -0.06
CA PHE A 55 -14.05 5.17 -0.25
C PHE A 55 -13.69 6.14 0.85
N ALA A 56 -12.47 6.01 1.38
CA ALA A 56 -11.92 6.94 2.35
C ALA A 56 -10.46 7.23 2.05
N LEU A 57 -10.07 8.52 2.15
CA LEU A 57 -8.75 9.02 1.81
C LEU A 57 -8.25 10.00 2.88
N TRP A 58 -7.00 9.86 3.29
CA TRP A 58 -6.30 10.86 4.11
C TRP A 58 -5.56 11.86 3.23
N ALA A 59 -6.04 13.12 3.22
CA ALA A 59 -5.46 14.25 2.48
C ALA A 59 -5.76 15.57 3.22
N PRO A 60 -5.08 15.85 4.35
CA PRO A 60 -5.44 16.90 5.28
C PRO A 60 -5.31 18.31 4.73
N ASN A 61 -4.44 18.53 3.75
CA ASN A 61 -4.21 19.85 3.17
C ASN A 61 -4.90 20.05 1.80
N ALA A 62 -5.63 19.03 1.31
CA ALA A 62 -6.41 19.16 0.09
C ALA A 62 -7.54 20.19 0.26
N ARG A 63 -7.80 20.97 -0.79
CA ARG A 63 -8.91 21.94 -0.82
C ARG A 63 -10.24 21.26 -1.13
N ASP A 64 -10.20 20.20 -1.93
CA ASP A 64 -11.34 19.39 -2.34
C ASP A 64 -10.83 18.03 -2.85
N VAL A 65 -11.68 17.00 -2.78
CA VAL A 65 -11.38 15.67 -3.32
C VAL A 65 -12.61 15.14 -4.05
N SER A 66 -12.40 14.52 -5.20
CA SER A 66 -13.44 13.83 -5.93
C SER A 66 -12.99 12.42 -6.29
N LEU A 67 -13.91 11.47 -6.24
CA LEU A 67 -13.69 10.15 -6.83
C LEU A 67 -13.97 10.20 -8.33
N ILE A 68 -13.01 9.77 -9.14
CA ILE A 68 -13.16 9.59 -10.57
C ILE A 68 -13.00 8.11 -10.92
N SER A 69 -13.84 7.60 -11.81
CA SER A 69 -13.91 6.16 -12.11
C SER A 69 -14.54 5.90 -13.47
N ASP A 70 -14.49 4.65 -13.90
CA ASP A 70 -15.21 4.21 -15.11
C ASP A 70 -16.72 4.52 -15.02
N LEU A 71 -17.30 4.47 -13.83
CA LEU A 71 -18.74 4.70 -13.63
C LEU A 71 -19.16 6.15 -13.94
N ASN A 72 -18.31 7.14 -13.65
CA ASN A 72 -18.61 8.55 -13.87
C ASN A 72 -17.80 9.16 -15.02
N TYR A 73 -17.27 8.33 -15.92
CA TYR A 73 -16.49 8.77 -17.08
C TYR A 73 -15.31 9.67 -16.70
N TRP A 74 -14.72 9.43 -15.53
CA TRP A 74 -13.58 10.18 -14.98
C TRP A 74 -13.87 11.67 -14.74
N ASP A 75 -15.16 12.04 -14.53
CA ASP A 75 -15.58 13.42 -14.28
C ASP A 75 -15.39 13.80 -12.79
N ARG A 76 -14.58 14.82 -12.55
CA ARG A 76 -14.26 15.37 -11.22
C ARG A 76 -15.44 16.09 -10.54
N ASN A 77 -16.55 16.36 -11.26
CA ASN A 77 -17.65 17.16 -10.72
C ASN A 77 -18.78 16.34 -10.10
N THR A 78 -18.86 15.04 -10.40
CA THR A 78 -20.03 14.21 -10.08
C THR A 78 -19.93 13.53 -8.71
N HIS A 79 -18.74 13.03 -8.31
CA HIS A 79 -18.55 12.27 -7.07
C HIS A 79 -17.60 12.99 -6.13
N ARG A 80 -18.02 14.18 -5.63
CA ARG A 80 -17.26 14.93 -4.64
C ARG A 80 -17.30 14.25 -3.28
N MET A 81 -16.15 14.07 -2.67
CA MET A 81 -16.03 13.44 -1.37
C MET A 81 -16.35 14.42 -0.23
N TRP A 82 -16.78 13.89 0.90
CA TRP A 82 -17.09 14.64 2.10
C TRP A 82 -15.87 14.70 3.00
N HIS A 83 -15.48 15.89 3.41
CA HIS A 83 -14.41 16.07 4.40
C HIS A 83 -14.99 15.87 5.82
N ILE A 84 -14.41 14.93 6.58
CA ILE A 84 -14.71 14.77 7.99
C ILE A 84 -13.95 15.85 8.76
N GLU A 85 -14.67 16.77 9.41
CA GLU A 85 -14.08 17.93 10.06
C GLU A 85 -12.99 17.53 11.08
N ASN A 86 -11.88 18.25 11.06
CA ASN A 86 -10.72 18.10 11.97
C ASN A 86 -9.96 16.75 11.89
N THR A 87 -10.18 15.93 10.85
CA THR A 87 -9.50 14.63 10.71
C THR A 87 -8.53 14.58 9.55
N GLY A 88 -8.73 15.43 8.54
CA GLY A 88 -8.00 15.34 7.27
C GLY A 88 -8.46 14.20 6.38
N ILE A 89 -9.57 13.54 6.72
CA ILE A 89 -10.12 12.40 5.98
C ILE A 89 -11.28 12.85 5.11
N TRP A 90 -11.29 12.35 3.87
CA TRP A 90 -12.34 12.49 2.88
C TRP A 90 -13.00 11.16 2.65
N GLN A 91 -14.33 11.11 2.58
CA GLN A 91 -15.06 9.86 2.34
C GLN A 91 -16.25 10.05 1.40
N ILE A 92 -16.65 8.96 0.73
CA ILE A 92 -17.85 8.88 -0.10
C ILE A 92 -18.31 7.43 -0.19
N PHE A 93 -19.62 7.23 -0.32
CA PHE A 93 -20.22 5.97 -0.74
C PHE A 93 -20.85 6.14 -2.13
N ILE A 94 -20.57 5.22 -3.04
CA ILE A 94 -21.11 5.19 -4.40
C ILE A 94 -21.95 3.93 -4.55
N ALA A 95 -23.27 4.12 -4.72
CA ALA A 95 -24.20 3.02 -4.94
C ALA A 95 -23.87 2.28 -6.25
N ASP A 96 -24.13 0.98 -6.27
CA ASP A 96 -23.97 0.09 -7.42
C ASP A 96 -22.52 0.00 -8.00
N LEU A 97 -21.54 0.65 -7.37
CA LEU A 97 -20.15 0.56 -7.81
C LEU A 97 -19.58 -0.80 -7.38
N ALA A 98 -19.28 -1.64 -8.38
CA ALA A 98 -18.93 -3.05 -8.20
C ALA A 98 -17.40 -3.27 -8.11
N PRO A 99 -16.97 -4.43 -7.58
CA PRO A 99 -15.59 -4.92 -7.72
C PRO A 99 -15.13 -4.91 -9.18
N GLY A 100 -13.85 -4.67 -9.41
CA GLY A 100 -13.25 -4.54 -10.75
C GLY A 100 -13.34 -3.13 -11.34
N THR A 101 -14.13 -2.23 -10.75
CA THR A 101 -14.21 -0.82 -11.21
C THR A 101 -12.87 -0.13 -10.99
N LYS A 102 -12.39 0.56 -12.02
CA LYS A 102 -11.17 1.38 -11.97
C LYS A 102 -11.50 2.77 -11.44
N TYR A 103 -10.61 3.26 -10.57
CA TYR A 103 -10.81 4.58 -9.96
C TYR A 103 -9.50 5.28 -9.62
N LYS A 104 -9.60 6.60 -9.41
CA LYS A 104 -8.57 7.45 -8.81
C LYS A 104 -9.22 8.49 -7.89
N PHE A 105 -8.40 9.09 -7.05
CA PHE A 105 -8.77 10.29 -6.33
C PHE A 105 -8.27 11.53 -7.09
N ALA A 106 -9.19 12.36 -7.59
CA ALA A 106 -8.86 13.68 -8.09
C ALA A 106 -8.75 14.62 -6.88
N VAL A 107 -7.53 15.03 -6.57
CA VAL A 107 -7.22 15.88 -5.42
C VAL A 107 -7.01 17.32 -5.89
N HIS A 108 -7.81 18.26 -5.35
CA HIS A 108 -7.55 19.69 -5.48
C HIS A 108 -6.52 20.09 -4.44
N THR A 109 -5.29 20.12 -4.88
CA THR A 109 -4.11 20.30 -4.02
C THR A 109 -4.06 21.69 -3.36
N ASN A 110 -3.26 21.81 -2.30
CA ASN A 110 -3.10 23.06 -1.56
C ASN A 110 -2.55 24.20 -2.45
N ASP A 111 -1.73 23.88 -3.45
CA ASP A 111 -1.19 24.84 -4.43
C ASP A 111 -2.21 25.22 -5.52
N GLY A 112 -3.41 24.61 -5.53
CA GLY A 112 -4.54 24.97 -6.39
C GLY A 112 -4.61 24.19 -7.71
N ARG A 113 -3.83 23.14 -7.90
CA ARG A 113 -3.92 22.24 -9.04
C ARG A 113 -4.86 21.07 -8.75
N TRP A 114 -5.39 20.47 -9.79
CA TRP A 114 -6.05 19.17 -9.71
C TRP A 114 -5.09 18.08 -10.20
N VAL A 115 -4.84 17.10 -9.34
CA VAL A 115 -4.00 15.94 -9.66
C VAL A 115 -4.78 14.66 -9.42
N ASP A 116 -4.71 13.71 -10.37
CA ASP A 116 -5.40 12.42 -10.30
C ASP A 116 -4.47 11.36 -9.74
N HIS A 117 -4.63 11.07 -8.45
CA HIS A 117 -3.80 10.13 -7.70
C HIS A 117 -4.39 8.71 -7.70
N ALA A 118 -3.53 7.71 -7.79
CA ALA A 118 -3.87 6.36 -7.35
C ALA A 118 -4.16 6.35 -5.83
N ASP A 119 -4.96 5.41 -5.40
CA ASP A 119 -5.27 5.24 -3.97
C ASP A 119 -4.03 4.71 -3.22
N PRO A 120 -3.55 5.40 -2.19
CA PRO A 120 -2.42 4.93 -1.37
C PRO A 120 -2.65 3.56 -0.71
N LEU A 121 -3.92 3.21 -0.44
CA LEU A 121 -4.34 1.95 0.16
C LEU A 121 -4.93 0.97 -0.86
N ALA A 122 -4.71 1.18 -2.17
CA ALA A 122 -5.19 0.26 -3.20
C ALA A 122 -4.70 -1.15 -2.97
N ARG A 123 -5.62 -2.12 -2.98
CA ARG A 123 -5.33 -3.56 -2.84
C ARG A 123 -5.20 -4.26 -4.19
N ALA A 124 -5.61 -3.59 -5.27
CA ALA A 124 -5.40 -4.00 -6.65
C ALA A 124 -5.23 -2.78 -7.55
N THR A 125 -4.51 -2.95 -8.65
CA THR A 125 -4.19 -1.88 -9.61
C THR A 125 -4.35 -2.37 -11.04
N GLU A 126 -4.40 -1.43 -11.99
CA GLU A 126 -4.21 -1.75 -13.40
C GLU A 126 -2.76 -2.22 -13.65
N ILE A 127 -2.59 -2.96 -14.76
CA ILE A 127 -1.25 -3.34 -15.23
C ILE A 127 -0.54 -2.09 -15.77
N PRO A 128 0.67 -1.77 -15.28
CA PRO A 128 1.47 -0.67 -15.83
C PRO A 128 1.67 -0.78 -17.35
N PRO A 129 1.67 0.34 -18.11
CA PRO A 129 1.84 1.74 -17.63
C PRO A 129 0.54 2.42 -17.16
N LEU A 130 -0.58 1.73 -17.12
CA LEU A 130 -1.82 2.28 -16.56
C LEU A 130 -1.65 2.46 -15.04
N THR A 131 -2.40 3.40 -14.46
CA THR A 131 -2.12 3.88 -13.09
C THR A 131 -3.35 3.98 -12.21
N ALA A 132 -4.49 3.46 -12.64
CA ALA A 132 -5.67 3.47 -11.80
C ALA A 132 -5.63 2.34 -10.75
N SER A 133 -6.22 2.63 -9.62
CA SER A 133 -6.56 1.64 -8.62
C SER A 133 -7.80 0.85 -9.06
N VAL A 134 -7.93 -0.37 -8.60
CA VAL A 134 -9.07 -1.24 -8.91
C VAL A 134 -9.79 -1.60 -7.60
N VAL A 135 -11.11 -1.48 -7.58
CA VAL A 135 -11.92 -1.94 -6.45
C VAL A 135 -11.77 -3.44 -6.31
N GLU A 136 -11.19 -3.87 -5.22
CA GLU A 136 -10.91 -5.28 -4.94
C GLU A 136 -11.82 -5.80 -3.84
N GLU A 137 -12.31 -7.02 -4.01
CA GLU A 137 -13.02 -7.81 -3.02
C GLU A 137 -12.51 -9.24 -3.09
N SER A 138 -11.71 -9.63 -2.10
CA SER A 138 -11.17 -10.98 -2.04
C SER A 138 -12.25 -11.99 -1.66
N ASN A 139 -12.30 -13.09 -2.41
CA ASN A 139 -13.11 -14.27 -2.09
C ASN A 139 -12.22 -15.49 -1.83
N TYR A 140 -10.93 -15.27 -1.60
CA TYR A 140 -9.98 -16.37 -1.38
C TYR A 140 -10.25 -17.09 -0.07
N GLN A 141 -10.23 -18.41 -0.14
CA GLN A 141 -10.35 -19.28 1.04
C GLN A 141 -9.01 -19.96 1.28
N TRP A 142 -8.38 -19.64 2.39
CA TRP A 142 -7.13 -20.25 2.79
C TRP A 142 -7.32 -21.72 3.20
N SER A 143 -6.30 -22.54 2.93
CA SER A 143 -6.24 -23.94 3.36
C SER A 143 -4.90 -24.29 4.03
N ASP A 144 -4.19 -23.29 4.51
CA ASP A 144 -2.85 -23.39 5.10
C ASP A 144 -2.84 -23.38 6.64
N GLU A 145 -3.96 -23.71 7.31
CA GLU A 145 -4.09 -23.68 8.77
C GLU A 145 -3.02 -24.57 9.47
N ASN A 146 -2.66 -25.68 8.85
CA ASN A 146 -1.60 -26.57 9.37
C ASN A 146 -0.26 -25.82 9.40
N TRP A 147 0.10 -25.14 8.31
CA TRP A 147 1.32 -24.34 8.23
C TRP A 147 1.31 -23.24 9.29
N ILE A 148 0.25 -22.44 9.37
CA ILE A 148 0.11 -21.36 10.34
C ILE A 148 0.27 -21.85 11.79
N SER A 149 -0.29 -23.01 12.11
CA SER A 149 -0.15 -23.60 13.45
C SER A 149 1.25 -24.13 13.75
N GLU A 150 1.90 -24.74 12.77
CA GLU A 150 3.24 -25.33 12.94
C GLU A 150 4.36 -24.28 12.89
N ARG A 151 4.23 -23.22 12.06
CA ARG A 151 5.27 -22.17 11.97
C ARG A 151 5.57 -21.51 13.32
N SER A 152 4.59 -21.39 14.22
CA SER A 152 4.77 -20.82 15.55
C SER A 152 5.66 -21.70 16.46
N LYS A 153 5.81 -22.98 16.13
CA LYS A 153 6.64 -23.96 16.85
C LYS A 153 8.03 -24.09 16.22
N PHE A 154 8.24 -23.49 15.05
CA PHE A 154 9.51 -23.58 14.33
C PHE A 154 10.59 -22.75 15.01
N GLU A 155 11.62 -23.45 15.54
CA GLU A 155 12.77 -22.83 16.16
C GLU A 155 13.85 -22.52 15.11
N SER A 156 13.74 -21.39 14.42
CA SER A 156 14.63 -21.01 13.30
C SER A 156 16.13 -21.02 13.71
N TRP A 157 16.45 -20.68 14.96
CA TRP A 157 17.83 -20.70 15.49
C TRP A 157 18.41 -22.10 15.73
N ARG A 158 17.58 -23.15 15.64
CA ARG A 158 17.99 -24.57 15.80
C ARG A 158 17.79 -25.39 14.53
N SER A 159 17.17 -24.82 13.54
CA SER A 159 16.85 -25.51 12.29
C SER A 159 17.75 -25.04 11.14
N ALA A 160 18.03 -25.92 10.20
CA ALA A 160 18.68 -25.51 8.97
C ALA A 160 17.71 -24.69 8.12
N VAL A 161 18.11 -23.48 7.74
CA VAL A 161 17.35 -22.59 6.89
C VAL A 161 18.15 -22.34 5.62
N SER A 162 17.52 -22.55 4.45
CA SER A 162 18.04 -22.13 3.16
C SER A 162 16.96 -21.33 2.41
N VAL A 163 17.32 -20.15 1.93
CA VAL A 163 16.41 -19.22 1.28
C VAL A 163 16.76 -19.13 -0.20
N TYR A 164 15.77 -19.26 -1.07
CA TYR A 164 15.88 -18.99 -2.49
C TYR A 164 15.30 -17.61 -2.80
N GLU A 165 16.14 -16.66 -3.15
CA GLU A 165 15.73 -15.33 -3.57
C GLU A 165 15.32 -15.34 -5.03
N VAL A 166 14.15 -14.78 -5.36
CA VAL A 166 13.61 -14.84 -6.73
C VAL A 166 12.91 -13.56 -7.14
N HIS A 167 13.25 -13.05 -8.33
CA HIS A 167 12.49 -12.01 -9.02
C HIS A 167 11.51 -12.67 -10.00
N LEU A 168 10.21 -12.54 -9.74
CA LEU A 168 9.16 -13.24 -10.48
C LEU A 168 9.16 -12.90 -11.97
N GLY A 169 9.46 -11.65 -12.33
CA GLY A 169 9.45 -11.18 -13.73
C GLY A 169 10.61 -11.70 -14.58
N SER A 170 11.67 -12.24 -13.99
CA SER A 170 12.87 -12.68 -14.74
C SER A 170 13.28 -14.13 -14.48
N TRP A 171 12.72 -14.80 -13.48
CA TRP A 171 13.03 -16.20 -13.16
C TRP A 171 12.66 -17.12 -14.32
N ARG A 172 11.41 -17.05 -14.77
CA ARG A 172 10.90 -17.64 -16.02
C ARG A 172 9.88 -16.68 -16.62
N LEU A 173 10.07 -16.31 -17.87
CA LEU A 173 9.26 -15.28 -18.51
C LEU A 173 7.83 -15.75 -18.79
N GLY A 174 6.85 -14.86 -18.58
CA GLY A 174 5.46 -15.04 -18.96
C GLY A 174 4.63 -15.90 -18.02
N LEU A 175 5.12 -16.23 -16.83
CA LEU A 175 4.37 -16.98 -15.83
C LEU A 175 3.44 -16.08 -15.02
N SER A 176 2.22 -16.57 -14.79
CA SER A 176 1.27 -16.01 -13.82
C SER A 176 1.57 -16.51 -12.39
N TYR A 177 0.91 -15.92 -11.38
CA TYR A 177 0.98 -16.46 -10.02
C TYR A 177 0.55 -17.93 -9.93
N ARG A 178 -0.43 -18.34 -10.74
CA ARG A 178 -0.89 -19.75 -10.80
C ARG A 178 0.14 -20.68 -11.42
N ASP A 179 0.82 -20.24 -12.48
CA ASP A 179 1.89 -21.01 -13.09
C ASP A 179 3.07 -21.15 -12.12
N LEU A 180 3.43 -20.06 -11.43
CA LEU A 180 4.47 -20.05 -10.40
C LEU A 180 4.15 -21.00 -9.24
N ALA A 181 2.89 -21.12 -8.83
CA ALA A 181 2.47 -22.09 -7.80
C ALA A 181 2.77 -23.55 -8.20
N THR A 182 2.84 -23.84 -9.49
CA THR A 182 3.24 -25.17 -9.97
C THR A 182 4.75 -25.28 -10.18
N GLU A 183 5.33 -24.36 -10.94
CA GLU A 183 6.71 -24.49 -11.42
C GLU A 183 7.74 -24.13 -10.35
N LEU A 184 7.50 -23.04 -9.59
CA LEU A 184 8.41 -22.61 -8.54
C LEU A 184 8.40 -23.57 -7.34
N VAL A 185 7.21 -24.04 -6.94
CA VAL A 185 7.08 -25.04 -5.87
C VAL A 185 7.83 -26.32 -6.23
N ALA A 186 7.67 -26.83 -7.46
CA ALA A 186 8.39 -28.02 -7.91
C ALA A 186 9.91 -27.82 -7.87
N TYR A 187 10.40 -26.68 -8.34
CA TYR A 187 11.82 -26.33 -8.35
C TYR A 187 12.39 -26.22 -6.91
N LEU A 188 11.69 -25.56 -5.99
CA LEU A 188 12.14 -25.40 -4.61
C LEU A 188 12.20 -26.74 -3.86
N LYS A 189 11.24 -27.65 -4.12
CA LYS A 189 11.25 -29.01 -3.56
C LYS A 189 12.41 -29.86 -4.11
N GLU A 190 12.65 -29.79 -5.41
CA GLU A 190 13.76 -30.52 -6.06
C GLU A 190 15.13 -30.06 -5.54
N THR A 191 15.28 -28.75 -5.34
CA THR A 191 16.55 -28.15 -4.90
C THR A 191 16.73 -28.11 -3.37
N GLY A 192 15.67 -28.41 -2.61
CA GLY A 192 15.72 -28.55 -1.14
C GLY A 192 15.78 -27.25 -0.37
N PHE A 193 15.30 -26.14 -0.95
CA PHE A 193 15.14 -24.88 -0.21
C PHE A 193 13.99 -24.97 0.78
N THR A 194 14.18 -24.35 1.95
CA THR A 194 13.16 -24.30 3.02
C THR A 194 12.27 -23.06 2.93
N HIS A 195 12.76 -22.00 2.33
CA HIS A 195 12.06 -20.73 2.17
C HIS A 195 12.29 -20.17 0.76
N VAL A 196 11.34 -19.39 0.31
CA VAL A 196 11.51 -18.48 -0.84
C VAL A 196 11.44 -17.04 -0.35
N GLU A 197 12.31 -16.19 -0.88
CA GLU A 197 12.24 -14.74 -0.72
C GLU A 197 11.86 -14.13 -2.07
N PHE A 198 10.68 -13.51 -2.12
CA PHE A 198 10.28 -12.74 -3.29
C PHE A 198 10.92 -11.36 -3.25
N LEU A 199 11.73 -11.01 -4.28
CA LEU A 199 12.05 -9.61 -4.54
C LEU A 199 10.73 -8.82 -4.61
N PRO A 200 10.76 -7.47 -4.39
CA PRO A 200 9.54 -6.72 -4.13
C PRO A 200 8.40 -7.03 -5.11
N VAL A 201 7.31 -7.61 -4.61
CA VAL A 201 6.10 -7.93 -5.40
C VAL A 201 5.06 -6.82 -5.32
N MET A 202 5.25 -5.80 -4.49
CA MET A 202 4.38 -4.63 -4.43
C MET A 202 4.35 -3.93 -5.79
N GLU A 203 3.20 -3.36 -6.16
CA GLU A 203 3.06 -2.76 -7.48
C GLU A 203 3.96 -1.55 -7.68
N HIS A 204 4.58 -1.49 -8.85
CA HIS A 204 5.56 -0.48 -9.24
C HIS A 204 5.49 -0.22 -10.76
N PRO A 205 5.64 1.03 -11.23
CA PRO A 205 5.48 1.35 -12.65
C PRO A 205 6.70 0.95 -13.48
N TYR A 206 7.90 1.03 -12.90
CA TYR A 206 9.18 0.88 -13.61
C TYR A 206 9.75 -0.52 -13.43
N GLY A 207 9.51 -1.41 -14.39
CA GLY A 207 9.98 -2.80 -14.35
C GLY A 207 11.48 -2.98 -14.10
N PRO A 208 12.39 -2.17 -14.71
CA PRO A 208 13.82 -2.25 -14.43
C PRO A 208 14.24 -1.94 -12.99
N SER A 209 13.37 -1.41 -12.16
CA SER A 209 13.62 -1.25 -10.72
C SER A 209 13.52 -2.56 -9.93
N TRP A 210 13.08 -3.66 -10.54
CA TRP A 210 12.81 -4.95 -9.89
C TRP A 210 11.83 -4.87 -8.70
N GLY A 211 10.99 -3.83 -8.69
CA GLY A 211 10.04 -3.58 -7.61
C GLY A 211 10.53 -2.67 -6.49
N TYR A 212 11.77 -2.19 -6.54
CA TYR A 212 12.30 -1.28 -5.51
C TYR A 212 11.79 0.17 -5.61
N GLN A 213 10.99 0.51 -6.61
CA GLN A 213 10.30 1.81 -6.74
C GLN A 213 8.78 1.64 -6.60
N VAL A 214 8.36 1.29 -5.39
CA VAL A 214 6.96 0.97 -5.05
C VAL A 214 6.06 2.19 -5.15
N THR A 215 4.91 2.03 -5.81
CA THR A 215 3.84 3.04 -5.86
C THR A 215 2.57 2.61 -5.12
N SER A 216 2.35 1.30 -4.93
CA SER A 216 1.18 0.78 -4.21
C SER A 216 1.61 -0.25 -3.17
N PHE A 217 1.63 0.17 -1.90
CA PHE A 217 2.19 -0.59 -0.78
C PHE A 217 1.29 -1.72 -0.27
N PHE A 218 0.04 -1.79 -0.76
CA PHE A 218 -0.98 -2.77 -0.36
C PHE A 218 -1.47 -3.63 -1.53
N ALA A 219 -0.87 -3.52 -2.72
CA ALA A 219 -1.25 -4.30 -3.88
C ALA A 219 -0.08 -5.15 -4.38
N PRO A 220 -0.27 -6.47 -4.60
CA PRO A 220 0.69 -7.27 -5.36
C PRO A 220 0.68 -6.84 -6.83
N SER A 221 1.81 -7.04 -7.52
CA SER A 221 1.95 -6.63 -8.91
C SER A 221 0.93 -7.34 -9.80
N SER A 222 0.11 -6.53 -10.47
CA SER A 222 -0.93 -6.97 -11.40
C SER A 222 -0.39 -7.63 -12.68
N ARG A 223 0.94 -7.54 -12.92
CA ARG A 223 1.60 -8.18 -14.06
C ARG A 223 1.47 -9.70 -14.07
N PHE A 224 1.33 -10.30 -12.89
CA PHE A 224 1.33 -11.76 -12.71
C PHE A 224 -0.05 -12.33 -12.38
N GLY A 225 -1.06 -11.47 -12.19
CA GLY A 225 -2.41 -11.87 -11.86
C GLY A 225 -3.08 -11.03 -10.77
N SER A 226 -4.18 -11.53 -10.22
CA SER A 226 -4.94 -10.87 -9.17
C SER A 226 -4.33 -11.08 -7.77
N PRO A 227 -4.76 -10.27 -6.77
CA PRO A 227 -4.38 -10.50 -5.37
C PRO A 227 -4.73 -11.91 -4.86
N ASP A 228 -5.89 -12.45 -5.23
CA ASP A 228 -6.28 -13.82 -4.85
C ASP A 228 -5.42 -14.89 -5.51
N GLU A 229 -4.87 -14.64 -6.70
CA GLU A 229 -3.91 -15.55 -7.33
C GLU A 229 -2.53 -15.49 -6.65
N PHE A 230 -2.14 -14.35 -6.09
CA PHE A 230 -0.94 -14.29 -5.25
C PHE A 230 -1.15 -15.05 -3.92
N LYS A 231 -2.34 -14.93 -3.29
CA LYS A 231 -2.69 -15.78 -2.13
C LYS A 231 -2.62 -17.27 -2.48
N PHE A 232 -3.10 -17.65 -3.66
CA PHE A 232 -3.00 -19.03 -4.14
C PHE A 232 -1.55 -19.51 -4.25
N LEU A 233 -0.63 -18.69 -4.75
CA LEU A 233 0.80 -19.00 -4.80
C LEU A 233 1.37 -19.21 -3.38
N VAL A 234 1.08 -18.31 -2.45
CA VAL A 234 1.55 -18.44 -1.06
C VAL A 234 1.00 -19.71 -0.41
N ASN A 235 -0.29 -19.98 -0.56
CA ASN A 235 -0.91 -21.20 -0.04
C ASN A 235 -0.24 -22.47 -0.60
N ALA A 236 0.04 -22.50 -1.90
CA ALA A 236 0.72 -23.65 -2.53
C ALA A 236 2.15 -23.86 -2.00
N LEU A 237 2.86 -22.80 -1.65
CA LEU A 237 4.18 -22.87 -1.00
C LEU A 237 4.05 -23.43 0.41
N HIS A 238 3.08 -22.97 1.20
CA HIS A 238 2.79 -23.47 2.55
C HIS A 238 2.40 -24.96 2.53
N ASP A 239 1.54 -25.38 1.60
CA ASP A 239 1.16 -26.79 1.42
C ASP A 239 2.37 -27.68 1.06
N ALA A 240 3.38 -27.09 0.43
CA ALA A 240 4.64 -27.77 0.10
C ALA A 240 5.66 -27.73 1.25
N GLY A 241 5.37 -27.11 2.38
CA GLY A 241 6.27 -26.94 3.52
C GLY A 241 7.35 -25.88 3.31
N ILE A 242 7.11 -24.88 2.47
CA ILE A 242 8.04 -23.81 2.10
C ILE A 242 7.56 -22.49 2.69
N GLY A 243 8.39 -21.87 3.53
CA GLY A 243 8.10 -20.54 4.08
C GLY A 243 8.29 -19.43 3.04
N VAL A 244 7.55 -18.33 3.21
CA VAL A 244 7.53 -17.20 2.28
C VAL A 244 8.03 -15.93 2.96
N ILE A 245 9.10 -15.37 2.42
CA ILE A 245 9.65 -14.07 2.84
C ILE A 245 9.36 -13.05 1.74
N LEU A 246 8.93 -11.86 2.13
CA LEU A 246 8.70 -10.76 1.21
C LEU A 246 9.78 -9.70 1.37
N ASP A 247 10.42 -9.30 0.28
CA ASP A 247 11.26 -8.11 0.26
C ASP A 247 10.37 -6.86 0.31
N TRP A 248 10.40 -6.16 1.44
CA TRP A 248 9.55 -5.03 1.76
C TRP A 248 10.36 -3.73 1.75
N VAL A 249 9.86 -2.72 1.04
CA VAL A 249 10.58 -1.47 0.73
C VAL A 249 9.97 -0.28 1.49
N PRO A 250 10.19 -0.13 2.80
CA PRO A 250 9.59 0.94 3.59
C PRO A 250 10.38 2.26 3.58
N ALA A 251 11.58 2.28 3.00
CA ALA A 251 12.50 3.40 3.14
C ALA A 251 12.13 4.60 2.25
N HIS A 252 11.63 4.34 1.07
CA HIS A 252 11.47 5.37 0.03
C HIS A 252 10.38 5.01 -0.98
N PHE A 253 10.04 5.96 -1.85
CA PHE A 253 9.09 5.80 -2.95
C PHE A 253 9.48 6.73 -4.12
N PRO A 254 9.06 6.42 -5.38
CA PRO A 254 9.39 7.22 -6.55
C PRO A 254 8.65 8.57 -6.56
N LYS A 255 9.16 9.49 -7.40
CA LYS A 255 8.63 10.86 -7.55
C LYS A 255 7.43 10.98 -8.48
N ASP A 256 6.77 9.88 -8.81
CA ASP A 256 5.61 9.86 -9.68
C ASP A 256 4.48 10.69 -9.08
N GLU A 257 4.06 11.77 -9.78
CA GLU A 257 3.06 12.72 -9.27
C GLU A 257 1.69 12.08 -9.04
N TRP A 258 1.35 11.05 -9.79
CA TRP A 258 0.10 10.32 -9.64
C TRP A 258 0.07 9.32 -8.45
N ALA A 259 1.21 9.11 -7.79
CA ALA A 259 1.37 8.24 -6.61
C ALA A 259 1.45 9.08 -5.32
N LEU A 260 2.40 8.79 -4.42
CA LEU A 260 2.48 9.42 -3.10
C LEU A 260 3.15 10.80 -3.09
N ALA A 261 3.97 11.15 -4.10
CA ALA A 261 4.75 12.37 -4.11
C ALA A 261 3.86 13.62 -4.05
N LYS A 262 4.07 14.48 -3.05
CA LYS A 262 3.31 15.72 -2.82
C LYS A 262 1.79 15.53 -2.92
N PHE A 263 1.30 14.47 -2.33
CA PHE A 263 -0.03 13.92 -2.53
C PHE A 263 -1.18 14.94 -2.44
N ASP A 264 -1.15 15.84 -1.47
CA ASP A 264 -2.15 16.91 -1.31
C ASP A 264 -1.62 18.29 -1.70
N GLY A 265 -0.53 18.35 -2.47
CA GLY A 265 0.21 19.57 -2.83
C GLY A 265 1.26 19.97 -1.80
N THR A 266 1.39 19.22 -0.72
CA THR A 266 2.43 19.41 0.30
C THR A 266 3.31 18.15 0.40
N ALA A 267 4.43 18.23 1.10
CA ALA A 267 5.22 17.06 1.47
C ALA A 267 4.45 16.26 2.53
N LEU A 268 3.49 15.43 2.10
CA LEU A 268 2.57 14.70 2.99
C LEU A 268 3.20 13.43 3.54
N TYR A 269 3.71 12.59 2.66
CA TYR A 269 4.37 11.33 3.01
C TYR A 269 5.87 11.50 3.20
N GLU A 270 6.49 12.44 2.48
CA GLU A 270 7.92 12.74 2.51
C GLU A 270 8.27 13.92 3.41
N HIS A 271 9.57 14.14 3.65
CA HIS A 271 10.06 15.37 4.24
C HIS A 271 10.08 16.52 3.21
N ALA A 272 9.77 17.74 3.67
CA ALA A 272 9.75 18.93 2.81
C ALA A 272 11.17 19.42 2.41
N ASP A 273 12.15 19.26 3.29
CA ASP A 273 13.55 19.62 3.01
C ASP A 273 14.23 18.44 2.25
N PRO A 274 14.74 18.67 1.04
CA PRO A 274 15.35 17.59 0.23
C PRO A 274 16.58 16.96 0.91
N ARG A 275 17.24 17.66 1.83
CA ARG A 275 18.34 17.08 2.63
C ARG A 275 17.89 15.99 3.60
N LEU A 276 16.60 15.90 3.88
CA LEU A 276 15.95 14.83 4.65
C LEU A 276 15.05 13.96 3.77
N GLY A 277 14.46 14.55 2.73
CA GLY A 277 13.35 14.00 1.95
C GLY A 277 13.71 13.34 0.63
N GLU A 278 14.98 13.36 0.20
CA GLU A 278 15.37 12.79 -1.09
C GLU A 278 16.61 11.89 -0.98
N HIS A 279 16.61 10.80 -1.72
CA HIS A 279 17.80 9.99 -1.98
C HIS A 279 18.43 10.42 -3.32
N PRO A 280 19.56 11.12 -3.31
CA PRO A 280 20.22 11.58 -4.55
C PRO A 280 20.60 10.43 -5.48
N ASP A 281 21.10 9.32 -4.94
CA ASP A 281 21.58 8.17 -5.69
C ASP A 281 20.45 7.43 -6.43
N TRP A 282 19.27 7.34 -5.81
CA TRP A 282 18.13 6.58 -6.35
C TRP A 282 17.08 7.45 -7.01
N GLY A 283 17.16 8.79 -6.83
CA GLY A 283 16.18 9.74 -7.34
C GLY A 283 14.79 9.61 -6.70
N THR A 284 14.70 9.02 -5.51
CA THR A 284 13.46 8.73 -4.79
C THR A 284 13.23 9.70 -3.63
N LEU A 285 12.00 9.71 -3.09
CA LEU A 285 11.63 10.44 -1.88
C LEU A 285 11.73 9.55 -0.64
N ILE A 286 12.06 10.14 0.51
CA ILE A 286 12.19 9.45 1.79
C ILE A 286 10.92 9.71 2.61
N PHE A 287 10.33 8.66 3.16
CA PHE A 287 9.21 8.79 4.08
C PHE A 287 9.55 9.60 5.32
N ASN A 288 8.63 10.47 5.72
CA ASN A 288 8.72 11.20 6.98
C ASN A 288 8.27 10.31 8.15
N PHE A 289 9.15 9.45 8.64
CA PHE A 289 8.87 8.53 9.75
C PHE A 289 8.50 9.24 11.07
N GLY A 290 8.85 10.51 11.20
CA GLY A 290 8.47 11.34 12.35
C GLY A 290 7.00 11.75 12.36
N ARG A 291 6.29 11.63 11.23
CA ARG A 291 4.85 11.87 11.14
C ARG A 291 4.07 10.62 11.54
N ASN A 292 3.20 10.74 12.54
CA ASN A 292 2.47 9.60 13.09
C ASN A 292 1.66 8.83 12.04
N GLU A 293 0.98 9.53 11.15
CA GLU A 293 0.15 8.94 10.10
C GLU A 293 0.99 8.22 9.04
N VAL A 294 2.17 8.74 8.71
CA VAL A 294 3.11 8.09 7.79
C VAL A 294 3.70 6.83 8.41
N ARG A 295 4.12 6.89 9.68
CA ARG A 295 4.55 5.71 10.42
C ARG A 295 3.45 4.66 10.48
N ASN A 296 2.21 5.07 10.73
CA ASN A 296 1.06 4.18 10.74
C ASN A 296 0.83 3.52 9.38
N PHE A 297 0.91 4.30 8.29
CA PHE A 297 0.81 3.78 6.92
C PHE A 297 1.84 2.68 6.64
N ILE A 298 3.10 2.92 7.01
CA ILE A 298 4.20 1.95 6.81
C ILE A 298 4.00 0.70 7.68
N VAL A 299 3.68 0.84 8.97
CA VAL A 299 3.42 -0.30 9.87
C VAL A 299 2.21 -1.10 9.38
N ALA A 300 1.13 -0.44 8.99
CA ALA A 300 -0.06 -1.10 8.46
C ALA A 300 0.25 -1.87 7.16
N SER A 301 1.14 -1.35 6.29
CA SER A 301 1.58 -2.10 5.11
C SER A 301 2.30 -3.41 5.49
N ALA A 302 3.21 -3.38 6.46
CA ALA A 302 3.87 -4.60 6.93
C ALA A 302 2.85 -5.61 7.48
N LEU A 303 1.94 -5.15 8.34
CA LEU A 303 0.91 -6.01 8.94
C LEU A 303 -0.03 -6.58 7.87
N TYR A 304 -0.38 -5.79 6.86
CA TYR A 304 -1.22 -6.25 5.76
C TYR A 304 -0.64 -7.47 5.05
N TRP A 305 0.64 -7.45 4.70
CA TRP A 305 1.30 -8.59 4.06
C TRP A 305 1.37 -9.82 4.96
N LEU A 306 1.63 -9.62 6.26
CA LEU A 306 1.70 -10.72 7.23
C LEU A 306 0.32 -11.34 7.53
N THR A 307 -0.77 -10.53 7.49
CA THR A 307 -2.11 -10.98 7.89
C THR A 307 -2.99 -11.37 6.72
N GLU A 308 -3.01 -10.58 5.64
CA GLU A 308 -3.91 -10.83 4.50
C GLU A 308 -3.30 -11.80 3.47
N PHE A 309 -1.97 -11.90 3.42
CA PHE A 309 -1.24 -12.80 2.51
C PHE A 309 -0.48 -13.92 3.21
N HIS A 310 -0.60 -14.04 4.54
CA HIS A 310 0.03 -15.07 5.37
C HIS A 310 1.57 -15.16 5.21
N ILE A 311 2.23 -14.08 4.77
CA ILE A 311 3.69 -14.01 4.63
C ILE A 311 4.36 -14.35 5.98
N ASP A 312 5.41 -15.17 5.96
CA ASP A 312 6.09 -15.67 7.16
C ASP A 312 7.15 -14.72 7.70
N GLY A 313 7.72 -13.90 6.84
CA GLY A 313 8.76 -12.96 7.22
C GLY A 313 8.92 -11.81 6.23
N LEU A 314 9.53 -10.72 6.70
CA LEU A 314 9.87 -9.58 5.87
C LEU A 314 11.39 -9.41 5.82
N ARG A 315 11.93 -9.29 4.62
CA ARG A 315 13.27 -8.72 4.42
C ARG A 315 13.07 -7.22 4.23
N VAL A 316 13.68 -6.42 5.07
CA VAL A 316 13.51 -4.96 5.03
C VAL A 316 14.62 -4.35 4.20
N ASP A 317 14.23 -3.73 3.07
CA ASP A 317 15.18 -3.06 2.18
C ASP A 317 15.70 -1.75 2.76
N ALA A 318 16.95 -1.40 2.41
CA ALA A 318 17.57 -0.09 2.63
C ALA A 318 17.58 0.39 4.10
N VAL A 319 17.67 -0.50 5.08
CA VAL A 319 17.59 -0.18 6.52
C VAL A 319 18.57 0.92 6.94
N ALA A 320 19.81 0.88 6.46
CA ALA A 320 20.80 1.90 6.80
C ALA A 320 20.37 3.32 6.39
N SER A 321 19.64 3.45 5.28
CA SER A 321 19.09 4.74 4.83
C SER A 321 17.95 5.25 5.70
N MET A 322 17.28 4.36 6.42
CA MET A 322 16.23 4.72 7.39
C MET A 322 16.81 5.14 8.74
N LEU A 323 17.96 4.56 9.12
CA LEU A 323 18.58 4.77 10.42
C LEU A 323 19.53 5.97 10.45
N TYR A 324 20.11 6.35 9.31
CA TYR A 324 21.17 7.36 9.26
C TYR A 324 20.84 8.48 8.27
N LEU A 325 20.75 9.71 8.79
CA LEU A 325 20.43 10.92 8.02
C LEU A 325 21.53 11.34 7.03
N ASP A 326 22.77 10.91 7.27
CA ASP A 326 23.94 11.13 6.39
C ASP A 326 24.16 10.02 5.36
N TYR A 327 23.25 9.04 5.26
CA TYR A 327 23.40 7.92 4.33
C TYR A 327 23.58 8.41 2.89
N SER A 328 24.69 8.00 2.25
CA SER A 328 25.07 8.36 0.87
C SER A 328 25.13 9.86 0.58
N ARG A 329 25.45 10.70 1.58
CA ARG A 329 25.50 12.15 1.49
C ARG A 329 26.87 12.69 1.91
N LYS A 330 27.26 13.80 1.29
CA LYS A 330 28.46 14.54 1.67
C LYS A 330 28.16 15.53 2.79
N ASP A 331 29.22 16.06 3.40
CA ASP A 331 29.10 17.15 4.36
C ASP A 331 28.33 18.33 3.78
N GLY A 332 27.30 18.80 4.51
CA GLY A 332 26.42 19.89 4.09
C GLY A 332 25.22 19.46 3.24
N GLU A 333 25.15 18.20 2.79
CA GLU A 333 24.01 17.66 2.01
C GLU A 333 22.96 16.97 2.88
N TRP A 334 23.13 16.95 4.20
CA TRP A 334 22.21 16.35 5.16
C TRP A 334 21.98 17.28 6.36
N LEU A 335 20.94 16.99 7.14
CA LEU A 335 20.61 17.71 8.37
C LEU A 335 20.75 16.76 9.56
N PRO A 336 21.42 17.19 10.65
CA PRO A 336 21.48 16.40 11.86
C PRO A 336 20.10 16.33 12.55
N ASN A 337 19.92 15.33 13.39
CA ASN A 337 18.77 15.22 14.27
C ASN A 337 18.78 16.35 15.33
N LYS A 338 17.71 16.44 16.12
CA LYS A 338 17.56 17.48 17.16
C LYS A 338 18.64 17.47 18.25
N PHE A 339 19.47 16.44 18.32
CA PHE A 339 20.59 16.31 19.26
C PHE A 339 21.95 16.56 18.61
N GLY A 340 21.98 16.85 17.31
CA GLY A 340 23.21 17.08 16.54
C GLY A 340 23.85 15.80 15.98
N GLY A 341 23.20 14.63 16.15
CA GLY A 341 23.66 13.34 15.64
C GLY A 341 23.12 13.03 14.23
N ARG A 342 23.58 11.91 13.67
CA ARG A 342 23.19 11.41 12.35
C ARG A 342 22.08 10.34 12.40
N GLU A 343 21.73 9.86 13.55
CA GLU A 343 20.65 8.89 13.73
C GLU A 343 19.30 9.55 13.46
N ASN A 344 18.43 8.84 12.73
CA ASN A 344 17.10 9.32 12.38
C ASN A 344 16.09 9.14 13.53
#